data_2b3e23f5a4c2a8218cdcece47220d343
#
_entry.id   2b3e23f5a4c2a8218cdcece47220d343
#
_cell.length_a   1.000
_cell.length_b   1.000
_cell.length_c   1.000
_cell.angle_alpha   90.00
_cell.angle_beta   90.00
_cell.angle_gamma   90.00
#
_symmetry.space_group_name_H-M   'P 1'
#
loop_
_entity.id
_entity.type
_entity.pdbx_description
1 polymer ?
#
loop_
_entity_poly.entity_id
_entity_poly.type
_entity_poly.pdbx_seq_one_letter_code
_entity_poly.pdbx_strand_id
1 'polypeptide(L)'
;MTSLKSVCDSLSKCDLNGKLILVESSLPPGTFEGLVIPFIRKSNQICWSCYVPERLVPGHAFSEIKTTSRIIGELDTESGILARELYKTIVQAEIILTTFRVAEISKLVENTYRDVNIALANEIGIICEVYGIDFNELSRVCNSHPRVNLHQPGPGVGGPCLPKDPYLLLNPFNSEQIKSDIILNARKFNDKMPDHVFSLIKRALLEKNKKIENSVISVLGTAYKANVSDTRSSPAEKIIKQLLDLGCNVKVNDPNTEAGFGGLYEKNILNTVKKSDLVVILTDHDEYKKLDLHILSDSMNENPILVDTKRVFDKKEADTAGFLYVSVGYHNLKEEIN
;
A
#
# COMPACT_ATOMS: atom_id res chain seq x y z
N MET A 1 2.51 -21.07 2.12
CA MET A 1 2.99 -22.32 2.77
C MET A 1 3.36 -23.41 1.76
N THR A 2 2.54 -23.67 0.74
CA THR A 2 2.79 -24.70 -0.29
C THR A 2 4.13 -24.50 -0.99
N SER A 3 4.46 -23.25 -1.39
CA SER A 3 5.73 -22.91 -2.06
C SER A 3 6.95 -23.20 -1.19
N LEU A 4 6.91 -22.85 0.11
CA LEU A 4 8.04 -23.09 1.01
C LEU A 4 8.26 -24.62 1.22
N LYS A 5 7.18 -25.39 1.37
CA LYS A 5 7.27 -26.85 1.42
C LYS A 5 7.90 -27.42 0.16
N SER A 6 7.48 -26.95 -1.03
CA SER A 6 8.07 -27.38 -2.30
C SER A 6 9.56 -27.04 -2.41
N VAL A 7 9.98 -25.87 -1.89
CA VAL A 7 11.41 -25.52 -1.83
C VAL A 7 12.16 -26.47 -0.87
N CYS A 8 11.63 -26.73 0.32
CA CYS A 8 12.22 -27.71 1.25
C CYS A 8 12.33 -29.09 0.60
N ASP A 9 11.28 -29.57 -0.08
CA ASP A 9 11.31 -30.86 -0.78
C ASP A 9 12.35 -30.89 -1.92
N SER A 10 12.57 -29.77 -2.61
CA SER A 10 13.62 -29.67 -3.63
C SER A 10 15.01 -29.68 -3.01
N LEU A 11 15.21 -28.93 -1.92
CA LEU A 11 16.47 -28.89 -1.18
C LEU A 11 16.83 -30.25 -0.57
N SER A 12 15.83 -31.10 -0.21
CA SER A 12 16.07 -32.43 0.34
C SER A 12 16.81 -33.36 -0.64
N LYS A 13 16.81 -33.03 -1.93
CA LYS A 13 17.50 -33.77 -3.00
C LYS A 13 18.90 -33.22 -3.29
N CYS A 14 19.30 -32.15 -2.61
CA CYS A 14 20.60 -31.50 -2.80
C CYS A 14 21.57 -31.90 -1.70
N ASP A 15 22.86 -31.79 -2.01
CA ASP A 15 23.89 -31.84 -0.97
C ASP A 15 23.94 -30.49 -0.23
N LEU A 16 23.51 -30.50 1.02
CA LEU A 16 23.45 -29.34 1.91
C LEU A 16 24.67 -29.25 2.81
N ASN A 17 25.60 -30.21 2.74
CA ASN A 17 26.76 -30.24 3.63
C ASN A 17 27.67 -29.00 3.41
N GLY A 18 27.93 -28.28 4.48
CA GLY A 18 28.70 -27.02 4.43
C GLY A 18 27.99 -25.85 3.79
N LYS A 19 26.65 -25.87 3.65
CA LYS A 19 25.86 -24.79 3.05
C LYS A 19 25.18 -23.92 4.11
N LEU A 20 25.04 -22.63 3.80
CA LEU A 20 24.24 -21.67 4.54
C LEU A 20 22.90 -21.49 3.83
N ILE A 21 21.79 -21.77 4.55
CA ILE A 21 20.42 -21.62 4.07
C ILE A 21 19.84 -20.35 4.67
N LEU A 22 19.47 -19.38 3.82
CA LEU A 22 18.84 -18.14 4.22
C LEU A 22 17.38 -18.12 3.76
N VAL A 23 16.45 -17.89 4.70
CA VAL A 23 15.02 -17.77 4.42
C VAL A 23 14.62 -16.31 4.55
N GLU A 24 14.26 -15.69 3.42
CA GLU A 24 13.94 -14.25 3.36
C GLU A 24 12.44 -13.97 3.16
N SER A 25 11.65 -14.97 2.78
CA SER A 25 10.21 -14.83 2.56
C SER A 25 9.45 -14.50 3.84
N SER A 26 8.44 -13.60 3.77
CA SER A 26 7.52 -13.35 4.89
C SER A 26 6.71 -14.61 5.21
N LEU A 27 6.77 -15.05 6.46
CA LEU A 27 6.17 -16.29 6.94
C LEU A 27 5.29 -16.03 8.17
N PRO A 28 4.21 -16.83 8.39
CA PRO A 28 3.52 -16.86 9.67
C PRO A 28 4.50 -17.19 10.81
N PRO A 29 4.40 -16.53 11.98
CA PRO A 29 5.27 -16.83 13.12
C PRO A 29 5.29 -18.30 13.47
N GLY A 30 6.48 -18.85 13.77
CA GLY A 30 6.69 -20.26 14.06
C GLY A 30 6.90 -21.17 12.84
N THR A 31 6.84 -20.64 11.62
CA THR A 31 7.07 -21.43 10.39
C THR A 31 8.52 -21.88 10.28
N PHE A 32 9.48 -21.04 10.61
CA PHE A 32 10.89 -21.40 10.57
C PHE A 32 11.16 -22.58 11.53
N GLU A 33 10.64 -22.50 12.75
CA GLU A 33 10.76 -23.55 13.75
C GLU A 33 9.98 -24.83 13.39
N GLY A 34 8.75 -24.68 12.91
CA GLY A 34 7.84 -25.81 12.68
C GLY A 34 8.03 -26.51 11.32
N LEU A 35 8.70 -25.88 10.37
CA LEU A 35 8.90 -26.44 9.04
C LEU A 35 10.37 -26.47 8.61
N VAL A 36 11.10 -25.34 8.70
CA VAL A 36 12.46 -25.26 8.16
C VAL A 36 13.44 -26.03 9.03
N ILE A 37 13.42 -25.83 10.34
CA ILE A 37 14.33 -26.54 11.27
C ILE A 37 14.15 -28.06 11.20
N PRO A 38 12.93 -28.63 11.25
CA PRO A 38 12.74 -30.09 11.10
C PRO A 38 13.25 -30.61 9.77
N PHE A 39 13.08 -29.84 8.68
CA PHE A 39 13.63 -30.21 7.37
C PHE A 39 15.15 -30.28 7.40
N ILE A 40 15.83 -29.26 7.92
CA ILE A 40 17.30 -29.24 8.05
C ILE A 40 17.81 -30.40 8.89
N ARG A 41 17.22 -30.64 10.05
CA ARG A 41 17.60 -31.74 10.95
C ARG A 41 17.41 -33.13 10.33
N LYS A 42 16.36 -33.31 9.51
CA LYS A 42 16.08 -34.57 8.82
C LYS A 42 17.11 -34.88 7.73
N SER A 43 17.81 -33.88 7.20
CA SER A 43 18.83 -34.08 6.16
C SER A 43 20.08 -34.84 6.68
N ASN A 44 20.30 -34.88 8.00
CA ASN A 44 21.52 -35.42 8.64
C ASN A 44 22.83 -34.83 8.09
N GLN A 45 22.76 -33.61 7.53
CA GLN A 45 23.89 -32.90 6.95
C GLN A 45 24.29 -31.72 7.83
N ILE A 46 25.56 -31.37 7.84
CA ILE A 46 26.06 -30.18 8.55
C ILE A 46 25.76 -28.96 7.68
N CYS A 47 24.72 -28.21 8.02
CA CYS A 47 24.38 -26.95 7.35
C CYS A 47 23.90 -25.91 8.37
N TRP A 48 24.07 -24.65 8.02
CA TRP A 48 23.68 -23.50 8.84
C TRP A 48 22.41 -22.87 8.30
N SER A 49 21.63 -22.21 9.15
CA SER A 49 20.42 -21.54 8.69
C SER A 49 20.07 -20.32 9.51
N CYS A 50 19.59 -19.30 8.79
CA CYS A 50 19.03 -18.08 9.38
C CYS A 50 17.72 -17.68 8.69
N TYR A 51 16.86 -17.01 9.44
CA TYR A 51 15.75 -16.27 8.91
C TYR A 51 16.13 -14.80 8.75
N VAL A 52 16.06 -14.27 7.53
CA VAL A 52 16.55 -12.92 7.21
C VAL A 52 15.45 -12.16 6.47
N PRO A 53 14.50 -11.52 7.17
CA PRO A 53 13.37 -10.87 6.53
C PRO A 53 13.78 -9.78 5.56
N GLU A 54 13.17 -9.79 4.36
CA GLU A 54 13.39 -8.75 3.37
C GLU A 54 12.62 -7.47 3.73
N ARG A 55 13.31 -6.31 3.72
CA ARG A 55 12.79 -5.00 4.13
C ARG A 55 12.85 -3.94 3.03
N LEU A 56 13.33 -4.30 1.83
CA LEU A 56 13.49 -3.37 0.71
C LEU A 56 12.14 -2.95 0.13
N VAL A 57 12.12 -1.74 -0.43
CA VAL A 57 10.94 -1.19 -1.09
C VAL A 57 11.08 -1.39 -2.61
N PRO A 58 10.05 -1.92 -3.29
CA PRO A 58 10.04 -2.02 -4.75
C PRO A 58 10.31 -0.66 -5.41
N GLY A 59 11.18 -0.66 -6.43
CA GLY A 59 11.65 0.54 -7.12
C GLY A 59 12.96 1.12 -6.59
N HIS A 60 13.35 0.83 -5.33
CA HIS A 60 14.57 1.37 -4.70
C HIS A 60 15.54 0.29 -4.19
N ALA A 61 15.31 -0.99 -4.53
CA ALA A 61 16.02 -2.14 -3.97
C ALA A 61 17.55 -2.02 -4.04
N PHE A 62 18.12 -1.58 -5.16
CA PHE A 62 19.58 -1.46 -5.33
C PHE A 62 20.24 -0.38 -4.46
N SER A 63 19.54 0.71 -4.16
CA SER A 63 20.03 1.73 -3.23
C SER A 63 19.81 1.32 -1.79
N GLU A 64 18.65 0.78 -1.47
CA GLU A 64 18.25 0.42 -0.11
C GLU A 64 18.98 -0.81 0.43
N ILE A 65 19.40 -1.77 -0.42
CA ILE A 65 20.10 -2.98 0.03
C ILE A 65 21.38 -2.66 0.81
N LYS A 66 22.04 -1.54 0.49
CA LYS A 66 23.25 -1.09 1.16
C LYS A 66 22.98 -0.30 2.44
N THR A 67 21.88 0.48 2.46
CA THR A 67 21.62 1.51 3.48
C THR A 67 20.58 1.10 4.50
N THR A 68 19.78 0.04 4.23
CA THR A 68 18.79 -0.47 5.18
C THR A 68 19.41 -1.50 6.11
N SER A 69 19.22 -1.33 7.42
CA SER A 69 19.67 -2.29 8.44
C SER A 69 19.14 -3.68 8.14
N ARG A 70 19.99 -4.70 8.23
CA ARG A 70 19.63 -6.10 8.02
C ARG A 70 19.38 -6.81 9.34
N ILE A 71 18.26 -7.49 9.47
CA ILE A 71 17.96 -8.35 10.63
C ILE A 71 18.32 -9.78 10.26
N ILE A 72 19.08 -10.45 11.12
CA ILE A 72 19.45 -11.86 10.96
C ILE A 72 18.94 -12.62 12.19
N GLY A 73 17.93 -13.43 12.00
CA GLY A 73 17.41 -14.36 12.98
C GLY A 73 18.16 -15.68 12.93
N GLU A 74 19.08 -15.87 13.84
CA GLU A 74 19.98 -17.03 13.86
C GLU A 74 19.29 -18.27 14.44
N LEU A 75 19.59 -19.44 13.86
CA LEU A 75 19.25 -20.75 14.45
C LEU A 75 20.20 -21.08 15.61
N ASP A 76 21.48 -20.79 15.42
CA ASP A 76 22.57 -20.91 16.36
C ASP A 76 23.63 -19.83 16.07
N THR A 77 24.58 -19.66 16.98
CA THR A 77 25.60 -18.60 16.91
C THR A 77 26.46 -18.71 15.65
N GLU A 78 26.83 -19.92 15.22
CA GLU A 78 27.66 -20.14 14.03
C GLU A 78 26.92 -19.74 12.77
N SER A 79 25.65 -20.12 12.63
CA SER A 79 24.74 -19.67 11.55
C SER A 79 24.68 -18.13 11.46
N GLY A 80 24.50 -17.47 12.62
CA GLY A 80 24.47 -16.01 12.71
C GLY A 80 25.76 -15.35 12.25
N ILE A 81 26.90 -15.87 12.67
CA ILE A 81 28.23 -15.36 12.27
C ILE A 81 28.39 -15.49 10.76
N LEU A 82 28.13 -16.65 10.18
CA LEU A 82 28.27 -16.88 8.73
C LEU A 82 27.35 -15.97 7.92
N ALA A 83 26.09 -15.85 8.30
CA ALA A 83 25.15 -14.96 7.65
C ALA A 83 25.59 -13.49 7.74
N ARG A 84 26.06 -13.05 8.91
CA ARG A 84 26.57 -11.69 9.10
C ARG A 84 27.78 -11.40 8.20
N GLU A 85 28.75 -12.30 8.13
CA GLU A 85 29.94 -12.09 7.28
C GLU A 85 29.55 -12.04 5.79
N LEU A 86 28.57 -12.85 5.35
CA LEU A 86 28.03 -12.76 4.00
C LEU A 86 27.40 -11.38 3.75
N TYR A 87 26.49 -10.92 4.62
CA TYR A 87 25.78 -9.64 4.40
C TYR A 87 26.70 -8.42 4.56
N LYS A 88 27.76 -8.47 5.34
CA LYS A 88 28.78 -7.40 5.41
C LYS A 88 29.43 -7.10 4.05
N THR A 89 29.42 -8.03 3.12
CA THR A 89 29.96 -7.80 1.77
C THR A 89 29.04 -6.88 0.94
N ILE A 90 27.77 -6.70 1.34
CA ILE A 90 26.74 -5.99 0.59
C ILE A 90 26.22 -4.80 1.39
N VAL A 91 25.88 -5.01 2.67
CA VAL A 91 25.22 -4.07 3.56
C VAL A 91 26.22 -3.18 4.26
N GLN A 92 26.05 -1.86 4.14
CA GLN A 92 26.85 -0.83 4.83
C GLN A 92 26.20 -0.35 6.12
N ALA A 93 24.90 -0.58 6.27
CA ALA A 93 24.14 -0.26 7.46
C ALA A 93 24.35 -1.31 8.56
N GLU A 94 23.74 -1.10 9.71
CA GLU A 94 23.79 -2.01 10.84
C GLU A 94 23.24 -3.40 10.49
N ILE A 95 23.91 -4.45 10.94
CA ILE A 95 23.45 -5.84 10.90
C ILE A 95 23.09 -6.28 12.32
N ILE A 96 21.82 -6.52 12.56
CA ILE A 96 21.27 -6.86 13.86
C ILE A 96 21.10 -8.36 13.95
N LEU A 97 21.88 -9.02 14.81
CA LEU A 97 21.69 -10.42 15.15
C LEU A 97 20.62 -10.57 16.23
N THR A 98 19.71 -11.50 16.04
CA THR A 98 18.64 -11.83 17.00
C THR A 98 18.19 -13.28 16.82
N THR A 99 17.22 -13.73 17.58
CA THR A 99 16.64 -15.07 17.39
C THR A 99 15.75 -15.10 16.13
N PHE A 100 15.66 -16.25 15.48
CA PHE A 100 14.78 -16.41 14.31
C PHE A 100 13.31 -16.11 14.65
N ARG A 101 12.84 -16.36 15.88
CA ARG A 101 11.48 -16.05 16.32
C ARG A 101 11.23 -14.53 16.33
N VAL A 102 12.17 -13.75 16.83
CA VAL A 102 12.09 -12.28 16.84
C VAL A 102 12.11 -11.75 15.39
N ALA A 103 13.00 -12.28 14.55
CA ALA A 103 13.12 -11.87 13.17
C ALA A 103 11.86 -12.17 12.33
N GLU A 104 11.21 -13.35 12.52
CA GLU A 104 9.94 -13.67 11.86
C GLU A 104 8.83 -12.66 12.21
N ILE A 105 8.69 -12.36 13.50
CA ILE A 105 7.63 -11.47 13.98
C ILE A 105 7.93 -10.02 13.61
N SER A 106 9.18 -9.57 13.68
CA SER A 106 9.55 -8.16 13.45
C SER A 106 9.08 -7.64 12.11
N LYS A 107 9.25 -8.42 11.03
CA LYS A 107 8.81 -8.04 9.68
C LYS A 107 7.30 -7.85 9.59
N LEU A 108 6.55 -8.74 10.19
CA LEU A 108 5.08 -8.67 10.20
C LEU A 108 4.59 -7.50 11.07
N VAL A 109 5.26 -7.24 12.19
CA VAL A 109 4.98 -6.09 13.06
C VAL A 109 5.25 -4.77 12.33
N GLU A 110 6.35 -4.63 11.60
CA GLU A 110 6.66 -3.43 10.80
C GLU A 110 5.52 -3.10 9.81
N ASN A 111 5.06 -4.09 9.07
CA ASN A 111 3.97 -3.90 8.11
C ASN A 111 2.63 -3.67 8.80
N THR A 112 2.33 -4.38 9.89
CA THR A 112 1.12 -4.19 10.69
C THR A 112 1.08 -2.80 11.32
N TYR A 113 2.21 -2.31 11.87
CA TYR A 113 2.33 -0.96 12.40
C TYR A 113 1.96 0.09 11.34
N ARG A 114 2.50 -0.04 10.14
CA ARG A 114 2.19 0.88 9.03
C ARG A 114 0.71 0.82 8.66
N ASP A 115 0.13 -0.37 8.55
CA ASP A 115 -1.28 -0.56 8.20
C ASP A 115 -2.23 0.06 9.24
N VAL A 116 -1.95 -0.14 10.53
CA VAL A 116 -2.73 0.47 11.64
C VAL A 116 -2.62 1.99 11.63
N ASN A 117 -1.43 2.55 11.40
CA ASN A 117 -1.25 4.00 11.38
C ASN A 117 -1.87 4.66 10.14
N ILE A 118 -1.94 3.95 9.00
CA ILE A 118 -2.69 4.41 7.83
C ILE A 118 -4.19 4.40 8.14
N ALA A 119 -4.71 3.36 8.80
CA ALA A 119 -6.13 3.32 9.20
C ALA A 119 -6.50 4.47 10.15
N LEU A 120 -5.64 4.77 11.12
CA LEU A 120 -5.81 5.92 12.00
C LEU A 120 -5.82 7.24 11.22
N ALA A 121 -4.90 7.42 10.26
CA ALA A 121 -4.88 8.61 9.41
C ALA A 121 -6.15 8.74 8.55
N ASN A 122 -6.63 7.63 8.00
CA ASN A 122 -7.87 7.59 7.24
C ASN A 122 -9.09 7.96 8.10
N GLU A 123 -9.18 7.42 9.32
CA GLU A 123 -10.26 7.74 10.27
C GLU A 123 -10.24 9.20 10.66
N ILE A 124 -9.07 9.76 11.00
CA ILE A 124 -8.91 11.19 11.30
C ILE A 124 -9.24 12.03 10.06
N GLY A 125 -8.90 11.58 8.86
CA GLY A 125 -9.29 12.24 7.61
C GLY A 125 -10.80 12.40 7.52
N ILE A 126 -11.57 11.34 7.74
CA ILE A 126 -13.05 11.39 7.75
C ILE A 126 -13.56 12.33 8.88
N ILE A 127 -12.96 12.31 10.05
CA ILE A 127 -13.28 13.25 11.12
C ILE A 127 -13.06 14.69 10.67
N CYS A 128 -11.95 14.99 9.97
CA CYS A 128 -11.67 16.32 9.44
C CYS A 128 -12.76 16.79 8.46
N GLU A 129 -13.26 15.89 7.61
CA GLU A 129 -14.36 16.17 6.68
C GLU A 129 -15.63 16.60 7.42
N VAL A 130 -15.99 15.91 8.51
CA VAL A 130 -17.16 16.24 9.35
C VAL A 130 -16.99 17.60 10.03
N TYR A 131 -15.80 17.93 10.50
CA TYR A 131 -15.53 19.22 11.15
C TYR A 131 -15.22 20.37 10.17
N GLY A 132 -15.14 20.09 8.86
CA GLY A 132 -14.81 21.08 7.84
C GLY A 132 -13.39 21.65 7.96
N ILE A 133 -12.45 20.87 8.49
CA ILE A 133 -11.04 21.24 8.65
C ILE A 133 -10.15 20.47 7.67
N ASP A 134 -9.00 21.05 7.35
CA ASP A 134 -8.04 20.43 6.44
C ASP A 134 -7.12 19.47 7.19
N PHE A 135 -7.10 18.20 6.78
CA PHE A 135 -6.24 17.17 7.38
C PHE A 135 -4.74 17.55 7.29
N ASN A 136 -4.29 18.17 6.20
CA ASN A 136 -2.88 18.55 6.06
C ASN A 136 -2.47 19.61 7.07
N GLU A 137 -3.34 20.58 7.35
CA GLU A 137 -3.11 21.56 8.40
C GLU A 137 -3.11 20.90 9.78
N LEU A 138 -4.10 20.05 10.05
CA LEU A 138 -4.17 19.30 11.31
C LEU A 138 -2.93 18.44 11.53
N SER A 139 -2.53 17.66 10.52
CA SER A 139 -1.39 16.74 10.62
C SER A 139 -0.07 17.50 10.82
N ARG A 140 0.11 18.64 10.15
CA ARG A 140 1.28 19.52 10.37
C ARG A 140 1.36 20.00 11.83
N VAL A 141 0.23 20.41 12.40
CA VAL A 141 0.15 20.85 13.80
C VAL A 141 0.40 19.67 14.75
N CYS A 142 -0.27 18.53 14.55
CA CYS A 142 -0.09 17.34 15.39
C CYS A 142 1.34 16.79 15.33
N ASN A 143 1.94 16.73 14.14
CA ASN A 143 3.30 16.22 13.93
C ASN A 143 4.39 17.18 14.46
N SER A 144 4.05 18.39 14.88
CA SER A 144 4.97 19.25 15.65
C SER A 144 5.24 18.71 17.06
N HIS A 145 4.37 17.81 17.56
CA HIS A 145 4.59 17.15 18.83
C HIS A 145 5.59 15.98 18.66
N PRO A 146 6.67 15.88 19.45
CA PRO A 146 7.79 14.98 19.19
C PRO A 146 7.46 13.48 19.26
N ARG A 147 6.30 13.12 19.78
CA ARG A 147 5.83 11.72 19.87
C ARG A 147 4.68 11.39 18.93
N VAL A 148 4.35 12.28 17.98
CA VAL A 148 3.25 12.10 17.02
C VAL A 148 3.81 12.10 15.62
N ASN A 149 3.38 11.10 14.82
CA ASN A 149 3.70 10.98 13.40
C ASN A 149 2.47 10.45 12.66
N LEU A 150 1.53 11.34 12.37
CA LEU A 150 0.36 11.00 11.56
C LEU A 150 0.76 10.77 10.11
N HIS A 151 0.35 9.63 9.57
CA HIS A 151 0.45 9.34 8.14
C HIS A 151 -0.57 10.13 7.33
N GLN A 152 -0.49 10.07 6.01
CA GLN A 152 -1.48 10.67 5.12
C GLN A 152 -2.65 9.71 4.88
N PRO A 153 -3.90 10.21 4.85
CA PRO A 153 -5.05 9.43 4.43
C PRO A 153 -5.02 9.19 2.91
N GLY A 154 -5.86 8.27 2.45
CA GLY A 154 -5.93 7.96 1.03
C GLY A 154 -7.04 6.99 0.68
N PRO A 155 -7.05 6.47 -0.56
CA PRO A 155 -8.15 5.66 -1.10
C PRO A 155 -8.22 4.24 -0.52
N GLY A 156 -7.32 3.89 0.39
CA GLY A 156 -7.16 2.56 0.95
C GLY A 156 -5.73 2.05 0.86
N VAL A 157 -5.52 0.79 1.26
CA VAL A 157 -4.20 0.15 1.32
C VAL A 157 -4.16 -1.04 0.38
N GLY A 158 -3.25 -1.00 -0.57
CA GLY A 158 -3.00 -2.06 -1.55
C GLY A 158 -1.63 -2.71 -1.42
N GLY A 159 -1.30 -3.50 -2.42
CA GLY A 159 -0.03 -4.20 -2.54
C GLY A 159 -0.03 -5.60 -1.93
N PRO A 160 1.08 -6.35 -2.12
CA PRO A 160 1.17 -7.75 -1.74
C PRO A 160 1.38 -8.00 -0.24
N CYS A 161 1.79 -6.99 0.53
CA CYS A 161 2.25 -7.16 1.91
C CYS A 161 1.27 -6.58 2.93
N LEU A 162 1.00 -5.26 2.92
CA LEU A 162 0.20 -4.60 3.95
C LEU A 162 -1.20 -5.20 4.14
N PRO A 163 -1.95 -5.56 3.07
CA PRO A 163 -3.25 -6.20 3.24
C PRO A 163 -3.21 -7.60 3.83
N LYS A 164 -2.05 -8.29 3.78
CA LYS A 164 -1.91 -9.71 4.14
C LYS A 164 -1.15 -9.94 5.46
N ASP A 165 -0.08 -9.20 5.70
CA ASP A 165 0.85 -9.46 6.80
C ASP A 165 0.22 -9.32 8.19
N PRO A 166 -0.76 -8.41 8.44
CA PRO A 166 -1.51 -8.41 9.70
C PRO A 166 -2.22 -9.73 9.98
N TYR A 167 -2.80 -10.38 8.96
CA TYR A 167 -3.42 -11.69 9.12
C TYR A 167 -2.41 -12.80 9.35
N LEU A 168 -1.21 -12.73 8.73
CA LEU A 168 -0.13 -13.68 9.01
C LEU A 168 0.34 -13.57 10.46
N LEU A 169 0.46 -12.33 10.98
CA LEU A 169 0.85 -12.09 12.37
C LEU A 169 -0.15 -12.71 13.36
N LEU A 170 -1.44 -12.61 13.05
CA LEU A 170 -2.52 -13.10 13.91
C LEU A 170 -2.83 -14.59 13.74
N ASN A 171 -2.25 -15.25 12.74
CA ASN A 171 -2.45 -16.67 12.46
C ASN A 171 -1.12 -17.43 12.42
N PRO A 172 -0.50 -17.69 13.58
CA PRO A 172 0.78 -18.38 13.68
C PRO A 172 0.73 -19.80 13.10
N PHE A 173 1.88 -20.30 12.68
CA PHE A 173 2.00 -21.66 12.18
C PHE A 173 1.72 -22.69 13.30
N ASN A 174 0.83 -23.67 13.02
CA ASN A 174 0.43 -24.72 13.96
C ASN A 174 -0.10 -24.21 15.33
N SER A 175 -0.71 -23.06 15.37
CA SER A 175 -1.27 -22.44 16.57
C SER A 175 -2.68 -21.91 16.31
N GLU A 176 -3.41 -21.63 17.38
CA GLU A 176 -4.71 -20.98 17.29
C GLU A 176 -4.55 -19.51 16.87
N GLN A 177 -5.57 -18.99 16.15
CA GLN A 177 -5.59 -17.60 15.75
C GLN A 177 -5.60 -16.67 16.97
N ILE A 178 -4.70 -15.69 16.95
CA ILE A 178 -4.63 -14.67 17.98
C ILE A 178 -5.80 -13.70 17.80
N LYS A 179 -6.59 -13.48 18.84
CA LYS A 179 -7.66 -12.46 18.85
C LYS A 179 -7.02 -11.09 18.95
N SER A 180 -7.44 -10.18 18.09
CA SER A 180 -6.96 -8.80 18.08
C SER A 180 -8.04 -7.87 17.55
N ASP A 181 -8.43 -6.89 18.36
CA ASP A 181 -9.44 -5.91 17.95
C ASP A 181 -8.79 -4.76 17.15
N ILE A 182 -7.67 -4.22 17.61
CA ILE A 182 -7.00 -3.06 16.99
C ILE A 182 -6.58 -3.40 15.56
N ILE A 183 -5.81 -4.47 15.34
CA ILE A 183 -5.24 -4.83 14.04
C ILE A 183 -6.35 -5.17 13.04
N LEU A 184 -7.33 -5.99 13.46
CA LEU A 184 -8.42 -6.40 12.58
C LEU A 184 -9.36 -5.25 12.24
N ASN A 185 -9.65 -4.34 13.20
CA ASN A 185 -10.49 -3.18 12.93
C ASN A 185 -9.77 -2.17 12.04
N ALA A 186 -8.47 -1.93 12.25
CA ALA A 186 -7.66 -1.12 11.34
C ALA A 186 -7.68 -1.67 9.91
N ARG A 187 -7.51 -2.99 9.75
CA ARG A 187 -7.58 -3.64 8.45
C ARG A 187 -8.95 -3.45 7.78
N LYS A 188 -10.04 -3.69 8.52
CA LYS A 188 -11.40 -3.46 8.03
C LYS A 188 -11.65 -2.00 7.65
N PHE A 189 -11.07 -1.06 8.39
CA PHE A 189 -11.18 0.37 8.10
C PHE A 189 -10.52 0.70 6.77
N ASN A 190 -9.26 0.28 6.57
CA ASN A 190 -8.54 0.46 5.31
C ASN A 190 -9.27 -0.18 4.12
N ASP A 191 -9.90 -1.35 4.30
CA ASP A 191 -10.67 -2.05 3.25
C ASP A 191 -11.98 -1.34 2.86
N LYS A 192 -12.49 -0.43 3.73
CA LYS A 192 -13.67 0.41 3.45
C LYS A 192 -13.32 1.74 2.78
N MET A 193 -12.07 2.16 2.76
CA MET A 193 -11.71 3.45 2.18
C MET A 193 -12.06 3.60 0.69
N PRO A 194 -11.98 2.56 -0.16
CA PRO A 194 -12.50 2.65 -1.53
C PRO A 194 -14.00 3.02 -1.58
N ASP A 195 -14.82 2.51 -0.66
CA ASP A 195 -16.25 2.84 -0.59
C ASP A 195 -16.46 4.32 -0.17
N HIS A 196 -15.61 4.81 0.73
CA HIS A 196 -15.60 6.22 1.12
C HIS A 196 -15.25 7.13 -0.07
N VAL A 197 -14.19 6.82 -0.82
CA VAL A 197 -13.83 7.58 -2.03
C VAL A 197 -14.93 7.53 -3.07
N PHE A 198 -15.56 6.38 -3.27
CA PHE A 198 -16.71 6.25 -4.16
C PHE A 198 -17.88 7.15 -3.71
N SER A 199 -18.15 7.25 -2.40
CA SER A 199 -19.15 8.18 -1.86
C SER A 199 -18.76 9.64 -2.13
N LEU A 200 -17.48 10.03 -1.97
CA LEU A 200 -17.01 11.38 -2.31
C LEU A 200 -17.22 11.71 -3.79
N ILE A 201 -16.96 10.78 -4.71
CA ILE A 201 -17.20 10.94 -6.15
C ILE A 201 -18.70 11.20 -6.41
N LYS A 202 -19.59 10.39 -5.83
CA LYS A 202 -21.05 10.56 -5.96
C LYS A 202 -21.51 11.93 -5.49
N ARG A 203 -21.09 12.33 -4.29
CA ARG A 203 -21.46 13.61 -3.67
C ARG A 203 -20.93 14.79 -4.48
N ALA A 204 -19.71 14.70 -5.00
CA ALA A 204 -19.13 15.75 -5.83
C ALA A 204 -19.86 15.93 -7.17
N LEU A 205 -20.28 14.85 -7.81
CA LEU A 205 -21.12 14.90 -9.01
C LEU A 205 -22.47 15.53 -8.72
N LEU A 206 -23.12 15.13 -7.62
CA LEU A 206 -24.42 15.66 -7.17
C LEU A 206 -24.34 17.16 -6.87
N GLU A 207 -23.27 17.64 -6.23
CA GLU A 207 -23.04 19.07 -5.95
C GLU A 207 -22.99 19.94 -7.23
N LYS A 208 -22.54 19.35 -8.34
CA LYS A 208 -22.53 19.99 -9.67
C LYS A 208 -23.79 19.63 -10.52
N ASN A 209 -24.84 19.06 -9.92
CA ASN A 209 -26.05 18.61 -10.59
C ASN A 209 -25.80 17.62 -11.75
N LYS A 210 -24.72 16.83 -11.66
CA LYS A 210 -24.39 15.78 -12.63
C LYS A 210 -24.90 14.43 -12.12
N LYS A 211 -25.56 13.67 -13.01
CA LYS A 211 -26.00 12.30 -12.70
C LYS A 211 -24.81 11.37 -12.82
N ILE A 212 -24.67 10.46 -11.86
CA ILE A 212 -23.55 9.50 -11.88
C ILE A 212 -23.67 8.54 -13.06
N GLU A 213 -24.89 8.10 -13.39
CA GLU A 213 -25.15 7.27 -14.56
C GLU A 213 -24.81 8.08 -15.83
N ASN A 214 -24.01 7.51 -16.72
CA ASN A 214 -23.50 8.12 -17.94
C ASN A 214 -22.46 9.24 -17.74
N SER A 215 -22.09 9.61 -16.51
CA SER A 215 -20.95 10.52 -16.30
C SER A 215 -19.66 9.92 -16.87
N VAL A 216 -18.83 10.78 -17.45
CA VAL A 216 -17.48 10.41 -17.91
C VAL A 216 -16.50 10.69 -16.78
N ILE A 217 -15.91 9.63 -16.24
CA ILE A 217 -15.01 9.71 -15.10
C ILE A 217 -13.61 9.26 -15.53
N SER A 218 -12.62 10.12 -15.33
CA SER A 218 -11.22 9.82 -15.57
C SER A 218 -10.53 9.41 -14.28
N VAL A 219 -9.96 8.21 -14.27
CA VAL A 219 -9.20 7.67 -13.16
C VAL A 219 -7.72 7.77 -13.48
N LEU A 220 -6.96 8.49 -12.65
CA LEU A 220 -5.52 8.63 -12.74
C LEU A 220 -4.84 7.81 -11.64
N GLY A 221 -4.11 6.78 -12.05
CA GLY A 221 -3.39 5.84 -11.19
C GLY A 221 -4.20 4.59 -10.82
N THR A 222 -3.70 3.44 -11.24
CA THR A 222 -4.24 2.11 -10.92
C THR A 222 -3.25 1.23 -10.17
N ALA A 223 -1.96 1.56 -10.17
CA ALA A 223 -0.97 0.94 -9.30
C ALA A 223 -1.28 1.25 -7.82
N TYR A 224 -0.95 0.32 -6.92
CA TYR A 224 -1.19 0.53 -5.49
C TYR A 224 -0.27 1.57 -4.84
N LYS A 225 0.81 1.93 -5.52
CA LYS A 225 1.84 2.86 -5.05
C LYS A 225 2.40 3.66 -6.22
N ALA A 226 2.86 4.89 -5.94
CA ALA A 226 3.51 5.75 -6.91
C ALA A 226 4.74 5.10 -7.56
N ASN A 227 4.93 5.34 -8.84
CA ASN A 227 6.11 5.00 -9.64
C ASN A 227 6.44 3.49 -9.70
N VAL A 228 5.42 2.64 -9.57
CA VAL A 228 5.53 1.18 -9.76
C VAL A 228 4.42 0.70 -10.70
N SER A 229 4.62 -0.46 -11.34
CA SER A 229 3.63 -1.09 -12.21
C SER A 229 2.73 -2.12 -11.50
N ASP A 230 2.90 -2.31 -10.19
CA ASP A 230 2.21 -3.35 -9.43
C ASP A 230 0.80 -2.90 -9.01
N THR A 231 -0.20 -3.64 -9.45
CA THR A 231 -1.63 -3.36 -9.22
C THR A 231 -2.28 -4.33 -8.24
N ARG A 232 -1.52 -5.23 -7.64
CA ARG A 232 -2.07 -6.22 -6.71
C ARG A 232 -2.79 -5.58 -5.53
N SER A 233 -4.03 -6.00 -5.29
CA SER A 233 -4.89 -5.45 -4.23
C SER A 233 -5.02 -3.92 -4.27
N SER A 234 -4.90 -3.29 -5.44
CA SER A 234 -5.04 -1.84 -5.55
C SER A 234 -6.47 -1.40 -5.19
N PRO A 235 -6.63 -0.36 -4.35
CA PRO A 235 -7.93 0.26 -4.09
C PRO A 235 -8.67 0.72 -5.36
N ALA A 236 -7.91 1.07 -6.42
CA ALA A 236 -8.46 1.52 -7.70
C ALA A 236 -9.37 0.46 -8.35
N GLU A 237 -9.04 -0.83 -8.22
CA GLU A 237 -9.86 -1.91 -8.79
C GLU A 237 -11.30 -1.87 -8.27
N LYS A 238 -11.49 -1.72 -6.96
CA LYS A 238 -12.82 -1.68 -6.35
C LYS A 238 -13.59 -0.43 -6.76
N ILE A 239 -12.93 0.74 -6.77
CA ILE A 239 -13.54 2.02 -7.14
C ILE A 239 -13.98 1.99 -8.60
N ILE A 240 -13.11 1.54 -9.52
CA ILE A 240 -13.43 1.46 -10.96
C ILE A 240 -14.61 0.52 -11.19
N LYS A 241 -14.63 -0.66 -10.56
CA LYS A 241 -15.74 -1.61 -10.68
C LYS A 241 -17.07 -1.01 -10.21
N GLN A 242 -17.07 -0.32 -9.06
CA GLN A 242 -18.27 0.35 -8.55
C GLN A 242 -18.79 1.45 -9.50
N LEU A 243 -17.88 2.20 -10.13
CA LEU A 243 -18.27 3.21 -11.13
C LEU A 243 -18.88 2.58 -12.39
N LEU A 244 -18.27 1.50 -12.89
CA LEU A 244 -18.77 0.76 -14.05
C LEU A 244 -20.16 0.11 -13.76
N ASP A 245 -20.32 -0.46 -12.57
CA ASP A 245 -21.59 -1.08 -12.14
C ASP A 245 -22.76 -0.07 -12.08
N LEU A 246 -22.48 1.23 -11.88
CA LEU A 246 -23.46 2.31 -11.97
C LEU A 246 -23.64 2.89 -13.37
N GLY A 247 -22.98 2.34 -14.39
CA GLY A 247 -23.10 2.78 -15.77
C GLY A 247 -22.27 4.02 -16.13
N CYS A 248 -21.24 4.36 -15.35
CA CYS A 248 -20.30 5.42 -15.70
C CYS A 248 -19.44 5.04 -16.90
N ASN A 249 -19.08 6.03 -17.72
CA ASN A 249 -18.03 5.88 -18.73
C ASN A 249 -16.66 6.12 -18.09
N VAL A 250 -15.97 5.06 -17.73
CA VAL A 250 -14.69 5.15 -17.02
C VAL A 250 -13.52 5.08 -17.99
N LYS A 251 -12.70 6.13 -18.01
CA LYS A 251 -11.41 6.18 -18.68
C LYS A 251 -10.30 6.08 -17.63
N VAL A 252 -9.24 5.39 -17.97
CA VAL A 252 -8.17 5.08 -17.02
C VAL A 252 -6.81 5.43 -17.62
N ASN A 253 -5.97 6.06 -16.83
CA ASN A 253 -4.57 6.27 -17.15
C ASN A 253 -3.70 5.84 -15.97
N ASP A 254 -2.60 5.18 -16.27
CA ASP A 254 -1.49 4.94 -15.35
C ASP A 254 -0.19 4.93 -16.17
N PRO A 255 0.84 5.71 -15.80
CA PRO A 255 2.08 5.79 -16.57
C PRO A 255 2.92 4.51 -16.54
N ASN A 256 2.68 3.63 -15.56
CA ASN A 256 3.51 2.46 -15.32
C ASN A 256 2.82 1.13 -15.63
N THR A 257 1.49 1.13 -15.85
CA THR A 257 0.71 -0.09 -16.14
C THR A 257 -0.50 0.21 -17.01
N GLU A 258 -0.91 -0.75 -17.82
CA GLU A 258 -2.12 -0.68 -18.65
C GLU A 258 -3.35 -1.31 -17.98
N ALA A 259 -3.29 -1.57 -16.67
CA ALA A 259 -4.39 -2.20 -15.93
C ALA A 259 -5.58 -1.25 -15.79
N GLY A 260 -6.57 -1.40 -16.64
CA GLY A 260 -7.79 -0.58 -16.65
C GLY A 260 -8.92 -1.08 -15.75
N PHE A 261 -8.85 -2.31 -15.20
CA PHE A 261 -9.87 -2.95 -14.36
C PHE A 261 -11.30 -2.94 -14.95
N GLY A 262 -11.39 -2.93 -16.29
CA GLY A 262 -12.64 -2.85 -17.05
C GLY A 262 -12.97 -1.46 -17.59
N GLY A 263 -12.31 -0.40 -17.16
CA GLY A 263 -12.35 0.93 -17.76
C GLY A 263 -11.52 1.01 -19.04
N LEU A 264 -11.78 2.01 -19.87
CA LEU A 264 -11.04 2.27 -21.10
C LEU A 264 -9.66 2.85 -20.77
N TYR A 265 -8.61 2.07 -20.98
CA TYR A 265 -7.24 2.56 -20.80
C TYR A 265 -6.83 3.52 -21.92
N GLU A 266 -6.27 4.65 -21.52
CA GLU A 266 -5.75 5.70 -22.38
C GLU A 266 -4.32 6.07 -21.98
N LYS A 267 -3.37 5.87 -22.87
CA LYS A 267 -1.95 6.15 -22.59
C LYS A 267 -1.67 7.64 -22.38
N ASN A 268 -2.40 8.50 -23.11
CA ASN A 268 -2.22 9.95 -23.03
C ASN A 268 -3.19 10.56 -22.01
N ILE A 269 -2.66 11.26 -21.02
CA ILE A 269 -3.44 11.85 -19.92
C ILE A 269 -4.48 12.84 -20.43
N LEU A 270 -4.14 13.70 -21.41
CA LEU A 270 -5.10 14.68 -21.97
C LEU A 270 -6.24 13.99 -22.71
N ASN A 271 -5.99 12.86 -23.40
CA ASN A 271 -7.06 12.06 -23.99
C ASN A 271 -7.94 11.40 -22.93
N THR A 272 -7.32 10.96 -21.81
CA THR A 272 -8.07 10.41 -20.67
C THR A 272 -9.06 11.44 -20.14
N VAL A 273 -8.60 12.65 -19.83
CA VAL A 273 -9.43 13.67 -19.18
C VAL A 273 -10.37 14.42 -20.12
N LYS A 274 -10.14 14.30 -21.43
CA LYS A 274 -10.94 14.99 -22.45
C LYS A 274 -12.43 14.66 -22.34
N LYS A 275 -13.27 15.72 -22.19
CA LYS A 275 -14.72 15.61 -22.00
C LYS A 275 -15.13 14.79 -20.79
N SER A 276 -14.31 14.75 -19.75
CA SER A 276 -14.69 14.13 -18.48
C SER A 276 -15.45 15.10 -17.58
N ASP A 277 -16.36 14.58 -16.80
CA ASP A 277 -17.09 15.32 -15.78
C ASP A 277 -16.35 15.42 -14.48
N LEU A 278 -15.53 14.39 -14.21
CA LEU A 278 -14.76 14.25 -13.00
C LEU A 278 -13.41 13.54 -13.28
N VAL A 279 -12.36 14.06 -12.69
CA VAL A 279 -11.06 13.37 -12.58
C VAL A 279 -10.88 12.91 -11.14
N VAL A 280 -10.53 11.63 -10.94
CA VAL A 280 -10.11 11.11 -9.64
C VAL A 280 -8.67 10.64 -9.70
N ILE A 281 -7.85 11.10 -8.75
CA ILE A 281 -6.45 10.67 -8.60
C ILE A 281 -6.39 9.65 -7.46
N LEU A 282 -6.00 8.41 -7.79
CA LEU A 282 -5.92 7.31 -6.83
C LEU A 282 -4.47 6.95 -6.48
N THR A 283 -3.51 7.33 -7.33
CA THR A 283 -2.07 7.10 -7.11
C THR A 283 -1.28 8.34 -7.46
N ASP A 284 -0.35 8.71 -6.60
CA ASP A 284 0.44 9.95 -6.66
C ASP A 284 1.73 9.80 -7.48
N HIS A 285 1.61 9.34 -8.75
CA HIS A 285 2.76 9.25 -9.66
C HIS A 285 3.40 10.62 -9.89
N ASP A 286 4.73 10.65 -10.04
CA ASP A 286 5.47 11.90 -10.25
C ASP A 286 5.09 12.60 -11.55
N GLU A 287 4.56 11.87 -12.53
CA GLU A 287 4.05 12.45 -13.77
C GLU A 287 2.81 13.29 -13.52
N TYR A 288 1.92 12.90 -12.59
CA TYR A 288 0.72 13.67 -12.28
C TYR A 288 1.02 14.98 -11.55
N LYS A 289 2.08 15.02 -10.74
CA LYS A 289 2.51 16.22 -10.03
C LYS A 289 2.98 17.36 -10.96
N LYS A 290 3.20 17.02 -12.24
CA LYS A 290 3.66 17.99 -13.28
C LYS A 290 2.52 18.49 -14.17
N LEU A 291 1.31 18.02 -13.96
CA LEU A 291 0.17 18.40 -14.79
C LEU A 291 -0.26 19.84 -14.49
N ASP A 292 -0.55 20.58 -15.55
CA ASP A 292 -1.15 21.91 -15.45
C ASP A 292 -2.67 21.75 -15.29
N LEU A 293 -3.20 22.20 -14.15
CA LEU A 293 -4.62 22.09 -13.83
C LEU A 293 -5.51 22.95 -14.73
N HIS A 294 -5.02 24.07 -15.28
CA HIS A 294 -5.78 24.87 -16.25
C HIS A 294 -5.98 24.10 -17.56
N ILE A 295 -4.91 23.46 -18.07
CA ILE A 295 -4.99 22.63 -19.28
C ILE A 295 -5.94 21.44 -19.07
N LEU A 296 -5.92 20.82 -17.87
CA LEU A 296 -6.85 19.74 -17.54
C LEU A 296 -8.30 20.23 -17.52
N SER A 297 -8.56 21.32 -16.79
CA SER A 297 -9.89 21.94 -16.70
C SER A 297 -10.47 22.30 -18.07
N ASP A 298 -9.68 22.97 -18.93
CA ASP A 298 -10.07 23.36 -20.29
C ASP A 298 -10.39 22.17 -21.21
N SER A 299 -9.82 20.99 -20.92
CA SER A 299 -10.06 19.76 -21.67
C SER A 299 -11.33 19.00 -21.23
N MET A 300 -11.88 19.32 -20.07
CA MET A 300 -13.02 18.66 -19.45
C MET A 300 -14.38 19.30 -19.86
N ASN A 301 -15.45 18.69 -19.41
CA ASN A 301 -16.78 19.28 -19.50
C ASN A 301 -16.92 20.48 -18.54
N GLU A 302 -17.94 21.32 -18.76
CA GLU A 302 -18.26 22.44 -17.86
C GLU A 302 -18.39 21.98 -16.38
N ASN A 303 -18.00 22.88 -15.47
CA ASN A 303 -17.99 22.62 -14.04
C ASN A 303 -17.16 21.37 -13.67
N PRO A 304 -15.86 21.35 -13.98
CA PRO A 304 -15.01 20.20 -13.76
C PRO A 304 -14.83 19.88 -12.26
N ILE A 305 -14.67 18.60 -11.96
CA ILE A 305 -14.51 18.09 -10.59
C ILE A 305 -13.17 17.37 -10.50
N LEU A 306 -12.41 17.68 -9.45
CA LEU A 306 -11.17 16.99 -9.10
C LEU A 306 -11.30 16.33 -7.74
N VAL A 307 -11.32 14.99 -7.71
CA VAL A 307 -11.24 14.20 -6.48
C VAL A 307 -9.79 13.73 -6.32
N ASP A 308 -9.03 14.42 -5.50
CA ASP A 308 -7.61 14.15 -5.28
C ASP A 308 -7.38 13.40 -3.96
N THR A 309 -7.47 12.07 -4.01
CA THR A 309 -7.35 11.23 -2.81
C THR A 309 -5.93 11.17 -2.25
N LYS A 310 -4.95 11.70 -2.96
CA LYS A 310 -3.53 11.64 -2.62
C LYS A 310 -2.90 13.02 -2.35
N ARG A 311 -3.70 14.08 -2.45
CA ARG A 311 -3.22 15.46 -2.26
C ARG A 311 -2.03 15.80 -3.15
N VAL A 312 -2.13 15.43 -4.42
CA VAL A 312 -1.12 15.73 -5.47
C VAL A 312 -1.07 17.21 -5.73
N PHE A 313 -2.22 17.89 -5.65
CA PHE A 313 -2.38 19.32 -5.94
C PHE A 313 -2.80 20.10 -4.69
N ASP A 314 -2.41 21.39 -4.68
CA ASP A 314 -2.91 22.34 -3.71
C ASP A 314 -4.36 22.75 -4.04
N LYS A 315 -5.18 22.89 -3.00
CA LYS A 315 -6.58 23.29 -3.15
C LYS A 315 -6.73 24.65 -3.87
N LYS A 316 -5.88 25.64 -3.50
CA LYS A 316 -5.98 26.98 -4.10
C LYS A 316 -5.65 26.96 -5.59
N GLU A 317 -4.70 26.13 -5.99
CA GLU A 317 -4.36 25.91 -7.38
C GLU A 317 -5.55 25.29 -8.13
N ALA A 318 -6.18 24.26 -7.57
CA ALA A 318 -7.37 23.62 -8.15
C ALA A 318 -8.57 24.58 -8.24
N ASP A 319 -8.84 25.36 -7.19
CA ASP A 319 -9.90 26.38 -7.17
C ASP A 319 -9.63 27.46 -8.26
N THR A 320 -8.37 27.89 -8.42
CA THR A 320 -7.98 28.90 -9.44
C THR A 320 -8.18 28.35 -10.85
N ALA A 321 -7.94 27.06 -11.06
CA ALA A 321 -8.19 26.38 -12.33
C ALA A 321 -9.68 26.05 -12.57
N GLY A 322 -10.57 26.41 -11.66
CA GLY A 322 -12.02 26.28 -11.81
C GLY A 322 -12.61 24.95 -11.38
N PHE A 323 -11.83 24.09 -10.70
CA PHE A 323 -12.33 22.82 -10.20
C PHE A 323 -13.20 22.94 -8.93
N LEU A 324 -14.21 22.08 -8.81
CA LEU A 324 -14.67 21.67 -7.50
C LEU A 324 -13.64 20.68 -6.94
N TYR A 325 -12.87 21.12 -5.95
CA TYR A 325 -11.83 20.28 -5.34
C TYR A 325 -12.34 19.51 -4.13
N VAL A 326 -12.10 18.20 -4.14
CA VAL A 326 -12.48 17.26 -3.08
C VAL A 326 -11.30 16.33 -2.81
N SER A 327 -11.02 16.05 -1.54
CA SER A 327 -10.01 15.05 -1.19
C SER A 327 -10.42 14.29 0.08
N VAL A 328 -9.78 13.14 0.32
CA VAL A 328 -9.89 12.47 1.62
C VAL A 328 -9.28 13.39 2.68
N GLY A 329 -10.08 13.69 3.71
CA GLY A 329 -9.71 14.63 4.78
C GLY A 329 -9.90 16.10 4.46
N TYR A 330 -10.56 16.43 3.34
CA TYR A 330 -10.99 17.79 3.03
C TYR A 330 -12.05 17.85 1.93
N HIS A 331 -13.19 18.44 2.21
CA HIS A 331 -14.17 18.86 1.20
C HIS A 331 -15.15 19.89 1.78
N ASN A 332 -15.80 20.64 0.88
CA ASN A 332 -16.88 21.57 1.20
C ASN A 332 -18.20 21.07 0.57
N LEU A 333 -18.39 19.77 0.43
CA LEU A 333 -19.62 19.18 -0.10
C LEU A 333 -20.75 19.34 0.92
N LYS A 334 -21.97 19.64 0.45
CA LYS A 334 -23.15 19.63 1.31
C LYS A 334 -23.38 18.22 1.86
N GLU A 335 -23.79 18.14 3.12
CA GLU A 335 -24.25 16.88 3.70
C GLU A 335 -25.51 16.41 2.97
N GLU A 336 -25.61 15.11 2.69
CA GLU A 336 -26.90 14.53 2.30
C GLU A 336 -27.84 14.70 3.51
N ILE A 337 -28.85 15.54 3.36
CA ILE A 337 -29.96 15.60 4.33
C ILE A 337 -30.72 14.28 4.14
N ASN A 338 -30.49 13.32 5.05
CA ASN A 338 -31.26 12.08 5.15
C ASN A 338 -32.69 12.35 5.56
#